data_a6de0f97d626cf0d4ddc92e6256390cc
#
_entry.id   a6de0f97d626cf0d4ddc92e6256390cc
#
_cell.length_a   1.000
_cell.length_b   1.000
_cell.length_c   1.000
_cell.angle_alpha   90.00
_cell.angle_beta   90.00
_cell.angle_gamma   90.00
#
_symmetry.space_group_name_H-M   'P 1'
#
loop_
_entity.id
_entity.type
_entity.pdbx_description
1 polymer ?
#
loop_
_entity_poly.entity_id
_entity_poly.type
_entity_poly.pdbx_seq_one_letter_code
_entity_poly.pdbx_strand_id
1 'polypeptide(L)'
;DVYKRQVLVDPARKIRIGNKLYFGDDDSMVAEVIDNTTSRGRTLRFLYDGSHDEFKKALYALGEAPLPSFIRRPVEEEDAERFQTIFAKNEGAVTAPTAGLHFSRELMKRMEIKGIDFAFVTMHAGLGNFREIDVEDLTKHKMDSEQMYVNADACRIVNNAKDEGKNICAVGTTVMRTIETAVGTDGHLKEFDGWTNKFIFPPYDFSVANSMVTNFHLPLSTLLMLVAAYGGYDLVMEAYHTALKEDYRFGTYGDAMLILDK
;
A
#
# COMPACT_ATOMS: atom_id res chain seq x y z
N ASP A 1 -1.14 -26.29 -0.65
CA ASP A 1 -0.83 -26.02 -2.06
C ASP A 1 0.11 -24.84 -2.20
N VAL A 2 1.36 -25.13 -2.45
CA VAL A 2 2.48 -24.19 -2.42
C VAL A 2 2.45 -23.21 -3.59
N TYR A 3 1.81 -23.57 -4.69
CA TYR A 3 1.85 -22.82 -5.95
C TYR A 3 0.56 -22.08 -6.28
N LYS A 4 -0.25 -21.74 -5.28
CA LYS A 4 -1.44 -20.91 -5.46
C LYS A 4 -1.13 -19.42 -5.27
N ARG A 5 -1.67 -18.58 -6.14
CA ARG A 5 -1.59 -17.13 -6.02
C ARG A 5 -2.94 -16.49 -6.29
N GLN A 6 -3.30 -15.50 -5.50
CA GLN A 6 -4.40 -14.60 -5.82
C GLN A 6 -3.87 -13.48 -6.71
N VAL A 7 -4.57 -13.22 -7.80
CA VAL A 7 -4.14 -12.27 -8.83
C VAL A 7 -5.32 -11.44 -9.33
N LEU A 8 -5.03 -10.27 -9.89
CA LEU A 8 -5.95 -9.57 -10.78
C LEU A 8 -5.69 -10.00 -12.21
N VAL A 9 -6.75 -10.14 -13.00
CA VAL A 9 -6.66 -10.53 -14.40
C VAL A 9 -7.35 -9.53 -15.30
N ASP A 10 -6.79 -9.31 -16.49
CA ASP A 10 -7.38 -8.50 -17.53
C ASP A 10 -7.16 -9.15 -18.90
N PRO A 11 -8.21 -9.33 -19.72
CA PRO A 11 -9.61 -9.00 -19.47
C PRO A 11 -10.33 -10.08 -18.61
N ALA A 12 -10.87 -9.68 -17.46
CA ALA A 12 -11.50 -10.59 -16.50
C ALA A 12 -12.67 -11.40 -17.07
N ARG A 13 -13.39 -10.85 -18.05
CA ARG A 13 -14.53 -11.52 -18.71
C ARG A 13 -14.12 -12.77 -19.50
N LYS A 14 -12.89 -12.81 -20.01
CA LYS A 14 -12.37 -13.92 -20.83
C LYS A 14 -11.67 -14.98 -19.98
N ILE A 15 -11.17 -14.62 -18.80
CA ILE A 15 -10.39 -15.50 -17.94
C ILE A 15 -11.33 -16.11 -16.89
N ARG A 16 -11.67 -17.40 -17.08
CA ARG A 16 -12.68 -18.14 -16.29
C ARG A 16 -12.05 -19.35 -15.61
N ILE A 17 -12.73 -19.85 -14.58
CA ILE A 17 -12.34 -21.10 -13.92
C ILE A 17 -12.17 -22.22 -14.95
N GLY A 18 -11.10 -22.98 -14.84
CA GLY A 18 -10.69 -24.04 -15.75
C GLY A 18 -9.82 -23.57 -16.92
N ASN A 19 -9.68 -22.26 -17.16
CA ASN A 19 -8.75 -21.79 -18.18
C ASN A 19 -7.30 -22.01 -17.73
N LYS A 20 -6.45 -22.33 -18.69
CA LYS A 20 -4.99 -22.31 -18.53
C LYS A 20 -4.44 -21.01 -19.06
N LEU A 21 -3.53 -20.43 -18.32
CA LEU A 21 -2.77 -19.23 -18.66
C LEU A 21 -1.32 -19.63 -18.86
N TYR A 22 -0.72 -19.14 -19.91
CA TYR A 22 0.65 -19.45 -20.31
C TYR A 22 1.49 -18.18 -20.16
N PHE A 23 2.68 -18.33 -19.60
CA PHE A 23 3.59 -17.22 -19.31
C PHE A 23 4.98 -17.52 -19.89
N GLY A 24 5.67 -16.46 -20.33
CA GLY A 24 6.94 -16.55 -21.05
C GLY A 24 6.75 -16.80 -22.54
N ASP A 25 7.74 -16.44 -23.33
CA ASP A 25 7.71 -16.58 -24.80
C ASP A 25 7.66 -18.04 -25.26
N ASP A 26 8.09 -18.96 -24.39
CA ASP A 26 8.17 -20.40 -24.61
C ASP A 26 7.11 -21.21 -23.84
N ASP A 27 6.10 -20.54 -23.26
CA ASP A 27 5.11 -21.16 -22.38
C ASP A 27 5.75 -21.90 -21.19
N SER A 28 6.89 -21.44 -20.73
CA SER A 28 7.70 -22.09 -19.68
C SER A 28 7.00 -22.20 -18.33
N MET A 29 5.97 -21.38 -18.10
CA MET A 29 5.16 -21.44 -16.89
C MET A 29 3.67 -21.44 -17.24
N VAL A 30 2.93 -22.38 -16.66
CA VAL A 30 1.49 -22.54 -16.88
C VAL A 30 0.74 -22.49 -15.56
N ALA A 31 -0.38 -21.77 -15.54
CA ALA A 31 -1.28 -21.76 -14.40
C ALA A 31 -2.72 -22.05 -14.82
N GLU A 32 -3.46 -22.74 -13.95
CA GLU A 32 -4.88 -22.98 -14.08
C GLU A 32 -5.67 -22.03 -13.18
N VAL A 33 -6.71 -21.44 -13.71
CA VAL A 33 -7.68 -20.64 -12.93
C VAL A 33 -8.56 -21.59 -12.14
N ILE A 34 -8.45 -21.58 -10.83
CA ILE A 34 -9.20 -22.52 -9.96
C ILE A 34 -10.33 -21.86 -9.16
N ASP A 35 -10.34 -20.53 -9.04
CA ASP A 35 -11.37 -19.82 -8.30
C ASP A 35 -11.48 -18.35 -8.73
N ASN A 36 -12.64 -17.73 -8.46
CA ASN A 36 -12.91 -16.31 -8.60
C ASN A 36 -12.99 -15.67 -7.20
N THR A 37 -12.15 -14.67 -6.91
CA THR A 37 -12.15 -14.02 -5.60
C THR A 37 -12.91 -12.69 -5.59
N THR A 38 -12.82 -11.92 -6.67
CA THR A 38 -13.56 -10.66 -6.90
C THR A 38 -13.97 -10.54 -8.35
N SER A 39 -14.56 -9.42 -8.76
CA SER A 39 -14.94 -9.18 -10.17
C SER A 39 -13.78 -9.33 -11.15
N ARG A 40 -12.56 -8.93 -10.73
CA ARG A 40 -11.30 -9.07 -11.50
C ARG A 40 -10.30 -10.03 -10.86
N GLY A 41 -10.59 -10.54 -9.67
CA GLY A 41 -9.70 -11.42 -8.93
C GLY A 41 -9.87 -12.88 -9.32
N ARG A 42 -8.77 -13.60 -9.41
CA ARG A 42 -8.70 -15.05 -9.64
C ARG A 42 -7.71 -15.68 -8.67
N THR A 43 -7.95 -16.94 -8.36
CA THR A 43 -6.91 -17.80 -7.77
C THR A 43 -6.33 -18.67 -8.87
N LEU A 44 -5.03 -18.53 -9.08
CA LEU A 44 -4.25 -19.35 -9.99
C LEU A 44 -3.54 -20.46 -9.24
N ARG A 45 -3.56 -21.66 -9.82
CA ARG A 45 -2.71 -22.80 -9.43
C ARG A 45 -1.67 -22.99 -10.51
N PHE A 46 -0.42 -22.70 -10.19
CA PHE A 46 0.70 -22.94 -11.11
C PHE A 46 1.01 -24.43 -11.21
N LEU A 47 1.16 -24.90 -12.43
CA LEU A 47 1.56 -26.28 -12.77
C LEU A 47 3.09 -26.29 -12.86
N TYR A 48 3.75 -26.45 -11.74
CA TYR A 48 5.20 -26.37 -11.63
C TYR A 48 5.73 -27.61 -10.89
N ASP A 49 6.78 -28.20 -11.45
CA ASP A 49 7.45 -29.37 -10.88
C ASP A 49 8.86 -28.95 -10.44
N GLY A 50 9.02 -28.69 -9.17
CA GLY A 50 10.26 -28.20 -8.58
C GLY A 50 10.08 -27.72 -7.14
N SER A 51 11.12 -27.19 -6.53
CA SER A 51 11.06 -26.60 -5.19
C SER A 51 10.36 -25.23 -5.19
N HIS A 52 9.92 -24.81 -4.01
CA HIS A 52 9.31 -23.48 -3.85
C HIS A 52 10.27 -22.34 -4.25
N ASP A 53 11.56 -22.49 -3.96
CA ASP A 53 12.56 -21.47 -4.28
C ASP A 53 12.82 -21.38 -5.79
N GLU A 54 12.81 -22.50 -6.49
CA GLU A 54 12.91 -22.53 -7.95
C GLU A 54 11.68 -21.93 -8.62
N PHE A 55 10.49 -22.28 -8.12
CA PHE A 55 9.23 -21.67 -8.56
C PHE A 55 9.25 -20.15 -8.39
N LYS A 56 9.67 -19.68 -7.22
CA LYS A 56 9.75 -18.25 -6.91
C LYS A 56 10.72 -17.53 -7.84
N LYS A 57 11.89 -18.12 -8.10
CA LYS A 57 12.88 -17.56 -9.04
C LYS A 57 12.31 -17.48 -10.46
N ALA A 58 11.67 -18.55 -10.92
CA ALA A 58 11.05 -18.60 -12.25
C ALA A 58 9.93 -17.55 -12.38
N LEU A 59 9.07 -17.42 -11.35
CA LEU A 59 7.99 -16.44 -11.34
C LEU A 59 8.53 -15.00 -11.39
N TYR A 60 9.58 -14.70 -10.65
CA TYR A 60 10.20 -13.37 -10.65
C TYR A 60 10.95 -13.07 -11.94
N ALA A 61 11.52 -14.08 -12.60
CA ALA A 61 12.17 -13.89 -13.89
C ALA A 61 11.18 -13.52 -15.01
N LEU A 62 9.92 -13.94 -14.89
CA LEU A 62 8.84 -13.60 -15.82
C LEU A 62 8.10 -12.31 -15.45
N GLY A 63 8.29 -11.84 -14.20
CA GLY A 63 7.58 -10.70 -13.66
C GLY A 63 8.19 -9.37 -14.08
N GLU A 64 7.32 -8.38 -14.27
CA GLU A 64 7.71 -7.00 -14.52
C GLU A 64 7.17 -6.09 -13.40
N ALA A 65 7.74 -4.89 -13.25
CA ALA A 65 7.22 -3.90 -12.33
C ALA A 65 5.77 -3.53 -12.72
N PRO A 66 4.78 -3.60 -11.79
CA PRO A 66 3.37 -3.39 -12.12
C PRO A 66 3.08 -1.89 -12.23
N LEU A 67 3.59 -1.23 -13.26
CA LEU A 67 3.36 0.19 -13.49
C LEU A 67 1.86 0.45 -13.71
N PRO A 68 1.29 1.47 -13.06
CA PRO A 68 -0.09 1.86 -13.30
C PRO A 68 -0.32 2.31 -14.75
N SER A 69 -1.52 2.07 -15.26
CA SER A 69 -1.90 2.34 -16.67
C SER A 69 -1.82 3.82 -17.07
N PHE A 70 -1.79 4.75 -16.12
CA PHE A 70 -1.60 6.17 -16.43
C PHE A 70 -0.13 6.52 -16.77
N ILE A 71 0.83 5.65 -16.46
CA ILE A 71 2.22 5.74 -16.92
C ILE A 71 2.27 5.14 -18.32
N ARG A 72 2.19 6.00 -19.33
CA ARG A 72 2.04 5.62 -20.76
C ARG A 72 3.38 5.34 -21.42
N ARG A 73 4.17 4.44 -20.85
CA ARG A 73 5.40 3.91 -21.46
C ARG A 73 5.56 2.43 -21.09
N PRO A 74 6.36 1.66 -21.82
CA PRO A 74 6.77 0.32 -21.41
C PRO A 74 7.51 0.34 -20.07
N VAL A 75 7.54 -0.81 -19.40
CA VAL A 75 8.37 -1.03 -18.22
C VAL A 75 9.84 -0.99 -18.66
N GLU A 76 10.67 -0.29 -17.90
CA GLU A 76 12.12 -0.21 -18.08
C GLU A 76 12.81 -1.00 -16.97
N GLU A 77 14.02 -1.45 -17.21
CA GLU A 77 14.80 -2.23 -16.23
C GLU A 77 14.94 -1.50 -14.89
N GLU A 78 15.11 -0.20 -14.93
CA GLU A 78 15.21 0.64 -13.74
C GLU A 78 13.93 0.67 -12.89
N ASP A 79 12.76 0.36 -13.46
CA ASP A 79 11.50 0.35 -12.73
C ASP A 79 11.46 -0.73 -11.66
N ALA A 80 12.18 -1.83 -11.84
CA ALA A 80 12.27 -2.88 -10.83
C ALA A 80 12.84 -2.35 -9.50
N GLU A 81 13.80 -1.43 -9.57
CA GLU A 81 14.36 -0.78 -8.40
C GLU A 81 13.57 0.48 -7.99
N ARG A 82 13.22 1.33 -8.95
CA ARG A 82 12.52 2.61 -8.69
C ARG A 82 11.10 2.44 -8.15
N PHE A 83 10.43 1.34 -8.48
CA PHE A 83 9.08 1.02 -7.99
C PHE A 83 9.10 0.39 -6.59
N GLN A 84 10.27 0.27 -5.95
CA GLN A 84 10.42 -0.29 -4.61
C GLN A 84 10.98 0.73 -3.65
N THR A 85 10.48 0.73 -2.41
CA THR A 85 10.98 1.61 -1.35
C THR A 85 12.26 1.05 -0.72
N ILE A 86 13.07 1.93 -0.13
CA ILE A 86 14.24 1.51 0.67
C ILE A 86 13.84 0.74 1.94
N PHE A 87 12.56 0.71 2.28
CA PHE A 87 11.98 0.07 3.47
C PHE A 87 11.49 -1.36 3.20
N ALA A 88 11.47 -1.80 1.96
CA ALA A 88 11.04 -3.15 1.57
C ALA A 88 11.93 -4.21 2.22
N LYS A 89 11.38 -4.93 3.20
CA LYS A 89 12.08 -5.95 3.97
C LYS A 89 11.34 -7.29 3.96
N ASN A 90 10.03 -7.24 4.16
CA ASN A 90 9.17 -8.42 4.26
C ASN A 90 8.34 -8.55 2.99
N GLU A 91 8.45 -9.68 2.31
CA GLU A 91 7.67 -9.95 1.09
C GLU A 91 6.21 -10.26 1.44
N GLY A 92 5.27 -9.87 0.56
CA GLY A 92 3.84 -10.17 0.73
C GLY A 92 2.89 -9.08 0.24
N ALA A 93 3.36 -7.85 0.05
CA ALA A 93 2.55 -6.77 -0.52
C ALA A 93 2.44 -6.89 -2.05
N VAL A 94 1.28 -6.49 -2.58
CA VAL A 94 1.04 -6.39 -4.04
C VAL A 94 1.46 -5.02 -4.57
N THR A 95 1.45 -4.00 -3.70
CA THR A 95 1.79 -2.62 -4.07
C THR A 95 2.77 -2.02 -3.07
N ALA A 96 3.70 -1.23 -3.56
CA ALA A 96 4.64 -0.49 -2.73
C ALA A 96 3.93 0.67 -2.00
N PRO A 97 4.34 1.02 -0.77
CA PRO A 97 3.87 2.21 -0.06
C PRO A 97 4.53 3.45 -0.69
N THR A 98 3.89 4.02 -1.71
CA THR A 98 4.49 5.03 -2.61
C THR A 98 4.99 6.29 -1.91
N ALA A 99 4.42 6.68 -0.77
CA ALA A 99 4.95 7.77 0.05
C ALA A 99 6.39 7.51 0.52
N GLY A 100 6.76 6.25 0.72
CA GLY A 100 8.13 5.85 1.05
C GLY A 100 9.14 6.04 -0.08
N LEU A 101 8.69 6.14 -1.34
CA LEU A 101 9.57 6.41 -2.49
C LEU A 101 10.22 7.79 -2.43
N HIS A 102 9.63 8.74 -1.69
CA HIS A 102 10.20 10.08 -1.49
C HIS A 102 11.38 10.11 -0.50
N PHE A 103 11.67 8.99 0.17
CA PHE A 103 12.73 8.89 1.16
C PHE A 103 13.92 8.13 0.58
N SER A 104 15.05 8.81 0.43
CA SER A 104 16.33 8.20 0.11
C SER A 104 17.12 7.87 1.39
N ARG A 105 18.10 6.96 1.29
CA ARG A 105 19.02 6.66 2.41
C ARG A 105 19.76 7.92 2.89
N GLU A 106 20.12 8.80 1.95
CA GLU A 106 20.76 10.07 2.27
C GLU A 106 19.83 11.00 3.06
N LEU A 107 18.58 11.16 2.61
CA LEU A 107 17.58 11.96 3.33
C LEU A 107 17.36 11.43 4.74
N MET A 108 17.18 10.12 4.89
CA MET A 108 17.04 9.46 6.20
C MET A 108 18.23 9.81 7.11
N LYS A 109 19.46 9.67 6.59
CA LYS A 109 20.67 9.99 7.37
C LYS A 109 20.74 11.46 7.79
N ARG A 110 20.35 12.38 6.92
CA ARG A 110 20.27 13.83 7.25
C ARG A 110 19.23 14.12 8.31
N MET A 111 18.11 13.40 8.31
CA MET A 111 17.06 13.53 9.32
C MET A 111 17.52 12.98 10.68
N GLU A 112 18.19 11.81 10.69
CA GLU A 112 18.78 11.24 11.91
C GLU A 112 19.80 12.20 12.57
N ILE A 113 20.66 12.84 11.77
CA ILE A 113 21.62 13.84 12.27
C ILE A 113 20.92 15.03 12.92
N LYS A 114 19.69 15.34 12.48
CA LYS A 114 18.84 16.38 13.10
C LYS A 114 18.06 15.89 14.32
N GLY A 115 18.24 14.65 14.74
CA GLY A 115 17.58 14.06 15.91
C GLY A 115 16.17 13.56 15.65
N ILE A 116 15.84 13.21 14.39
CA ILE A 116 14.56 12.58 14.05
C ILE A 116 14.73 11.06 14.14
N ASP A 117 13.93 10.43 14.98
CA ASP A 117 13.85 9.00 15.13
C ASP A 117 12.88 8.39 14.13
N PHE A 118 13.13 7.13 13.76
CA PHE A 118 12.30 6.36 12.84
C PHE A 118 11.75 5.10 13.49
N ALA A 119 10.45 4.88 13.34
CA ALA A 119 9.78 3.65 13.71
C ALA A 119 9.24 2.97 12.45
N PHE A 120 9.36 1.64 12.38
CA PHE A 120 8.98 0.86 11.21
C PHE A 120 7.87 -0.11 11.55
N VAL A 121 6.84 -0.12 10.71
CA VAL A 121 5.73 -1.06 10.75
C VAL A 121 5.64 -1.81 9.42
N THR A 122 5.03 -2.99 9.43
CA THR A 122 4.81 -3.77 8.21
C THR A 122 3.32 -3.86 7.92
N MET A 123 2.93 -3.61 6.66
CA MET A 123 1.61 -3.93 6.13
C MET A 123 1.75 -4.54 4.74
N HIS A 124 1.11 -5.66 4.52
CA HIS A 124 1.03 -6.30 3.22
C HIS A 124 -0.19 -5.79 2.47
N ALA A 125 -0.02 -4.66 1.80
CA ALA A 125 -1.08 -4.04 1.02
C ALA A 125 -1.52 -4.96 -0.12
N GLY A 126 -2.80 -5.30 -0.13
CA GLY A 126 -3.40 -6.28 -1.02
C GLY A 126 -4.07 -5.68 -2.25
N LEU A 127 -4.82 -6.53 -2.97
CA LEU A 127 -5.56 -6.17 -4.17
C LEU A 127 -6.69 -5.17 -3.92
N GLY A 128 -7.18 -5.08 -2.68
CA GLY A 128 -8.24 -4.16 -2.28
C GLY A 128 -7.91 -2.68 -2.50
N ASN A 129 -6.62 -2.32 -2.54
CA ASN A 129 -6.18 -0.96 -2.83
C ASN A 129 -6.47 -0.50 -4.27
N PHE A 130 -6.75 -1.44 -5.18
CA PHE A 130 -7.17 -1.15 -6.57
C PHE A 130 -8.68 -1.14 -6.75
N ARG A 131 -9.44 -1.28 -5.65
CA ARG A 131 -10.89 -1.32 -5.69
C ARG A 131 -11.45 0.07 -5.44
N GLU A 132 -12.24 0.55 -6.38
CA GLU A 132 -12.97 1.80 -6.22
C GLU A 132 -14.11 1.65 -5.20
N ILE A 133 -14.46 2.75 -4.58
CA ILE A 133 -15.65 2.85 -3.73
C ILE A 133 -16.86 2.94 -4.67
N ASP A 134 -17.71 1.91 -4.66
CA ASP A 134 -18.87 1.73 -5.52
C ASP A 134 -20.22 1.85 -4.76
N VAL A 135 -20.19 2.43 -3.57
CA VAL A 135 -21.33 2.60 -2.67
C VAL A 135 -21.57 4.08 -2.35
N GLU A 136 -22.82 4.51 -2.27
CA GLU A 136 -23.20 5.87 -1.84
C GLU A 136 -23.00 6.04 -0.33
N ASP A 137 -23.31 5.01 0.45
CA ASP A 137 -23.12 4.99 1.90
C ASP A 137 -21.80 4.33 2.22
N LEU A 138 -20.80 5.14 2.61
CA LEU A 138 -19.44 4.68 2.90
C LEU A 138 -19.37 3.61 3.99
N THR A 139 -20.33 3.56 4.91
CA THR A 139 -20.40 2.53 5.96
C THR A 139 -20.63 1.13 5.41
N LYS A 140 -21.11 1.03 4.17
CA LYS A 140 -21.35 -0.24 3.46
C LYS A 140 -20.16 -0.72 2.64
N HIS A 141 -19.14 0.14 2.47
CA HIS A 141 -17.92 -0.28 1.79
C HIS A 141 -17.15 -1.30 2.63
N LYS A 142 -16.76 -2.40 2.01
CA LYS A 142 -16.00 -3.47 2.68
C LYS A 142 -14.56 -3.43 2.19
N MET A 143 -13.66 -3.09 3.11
CA MET A 143 -12.22 -3.24 2.88
C MET A 143 -11.85 -4.73 2.89
N ASP A 144 -10.94 -5.10 1.99
CA ASP A 144 -10.28 -6.39 2.08
C ASP A 144 -9.36 -6.43 3.32
N SER A 145 -9.22 -7.62 3.91
CA SER A 145 -8.32 -7.81 5.03
C SER A 145 -6.86 -7.84 4.55
N GLU A 146 -6.00 -7.09 5.22
CA GLU A 146 -4.57 -6.99 4.94
C GLU A 146 -3.78 -7.33 6.19
N GLN A 147 -2.74 -8.16 6.03
CA GLN A 147 -1.89 -8.55 7.14
C GLN A 147 -0.98 -7.39 7.54
N MET A 148 -0.84 -7.17 8.85
CA MET A 148 0.02 -6.12 9.38
C MET A 148 0.76 -6.59 10.63
N TYR A 149 1.90 -5.94 10.87
CA TYR A 149 2.75 -6.21 12.01
C TYR A 149 3.33 -4.92 12.59
N VAL A 150 3.20 -4.76 13.92
CA VAL A 150 3.78 -3.68 14.71
C VAL A 150 4.61 -4.30 15.82
N ASN A 151 5.90 -4.05 15.85
CA ASN A 151 6.82 -4.62 16.82
C ASN A 151 7.01 -3.75 18.06
N ALA A 152 7.64 -4.32 19.10
CA ALA A 152 7.91 -3.65 20.36
C ALA A 152 8.75 -2.37 20.20
N ASP A 153 9.72 -2.36 19.27
CA ASP A 153 10.56 -1.19 19.04
C ASP A 153 9.76 -0.02 18.46
N ALA A 154 8.88 -0.28 17.50
CA ALA A 154 7.99 0.75 16.95
C ALA A 154 7.07 1.30 18.05
N CYS A 155 6.49 0.43 18.88
CA CYS A 155 5.68 0.85 20.03
C CYS A 155 6.46 1.73 20.97
N ARG A 156 7.66 1.33 21.36
CA ARG A 156 8.52 2.08 22.28
C ARG A 156 8.85 3.47 21.75
N ILE A 157 9.29 3.57 20.49
CA ILE A 157 9.69 4.86 19.86
C ILE A 157 8.47 5.80 19.77
N VAL A 158 7.35 5.30 19.25
CA VAL A 158 6.14 6.10 19.02
C VAL A 158 5.51 6.54 20.35
N ASN A 159 5.39 5.63 21.33
CA ASN A 159 4.78 5.94 22.62
C ASN A 159 5.64 6.92 23.41
N ASN A 160 6.98 6.77 23.43
CA ASN A 160 7.86 7.74 24.05
C ASN A 160 7.72 9.14 23.42
N ALA A 161 7.67 9.21 22.07
CA ALA A 161 7.47 10.48 21.40
C ALA A 161 6.12 11.14 21.78
N LYS A 162 5.06 10.33 21.92
CA LYS A 162 3.74 10.79 22.35
C LYS A 162 3.76 11.31 23.78
N ASP A 163 4.36 10.56 24.72
CA ASP A 163 4.43 10.92 26.14
C ASP A 163 5.27 12.19 26.37
N GLU A 164 6.27 12.42 25.50
CA GLU A 164 7.08 13.62 25.51
C GLU A 164 6.46 14.80 24.73
N GLY A 165 5.25 14.64 24.17
CA GLY A 165 4.57 15.66 23.40
C GLY A 165 5.27 16.02 22.08
N LYS A 166 6.06 15.10 21.53
CA LYS A 166 6.75 15.26 20.25
C LYS A 166 5.82 15.00 19.06
N ASN A 167 6.19 15.53 17.91
CA ASN A 167 5.47 15.28 16.66
C ASN A 167 5.73 13.88 16.14
N ILE A 168 4.66 13.21 15.73
CA ILE A 168 4.68 11.88 15.11
C ILE A 168 4.14 12.02 13.70
N CYS A 169 5.00 11.73 12.71
CA CYS A 169 4.64 11.82 11.30
C CYS A 169 4.42 10.43 10.70
N ALA A 170 3.23 10.14 10.23
CA ALA A 170 2.94 8.93 9.47
C ALA A 170 3.35 9.10 8.01
N VAL A 171 4.27 8.26 7.52
CA VAL A 171 4.67 8.25 6.11
C VAL A 171 3.88 7.19 5.35
N GLY A 172 2.83 7.63 4.70
CA GLY A 172 1.90 6.82 3.91
C GLY A 172 0.59 6.48 4.62
N THR A 173 -0.46 6.34 3.80
CA THR A 173 -1.80 5.91 4.24
C THR A 173 -1.79 4.52 4.87
N THR A 174 -0.91 3.63 4.39
CA THR A 174 -0.71 2.29 4.96
C THR A 174 -0.20 2.35 6.39
N VAL A 175 0.76 3.24 6.68
CA VAL A 175 1.25 3.47 8.05
C VAL A 175 0.13 4.02 8.92
N MET A 176 -0.62 5.01 8.44
CA MET A 176 -1.74 5.58 9.19
C MET A 176 -2.77 4.50 9.57
N ARG A 177 -3.19 3.65 8.62
CA ARG A 177 -4.11 2.55 8.89
C ARG A 177 -3.55 1.54 9.89
N THR A 178 -2.25 1.26 9.80
CA THR A 178 -1.57 0.32 10.70
C THR A 178 -1.58 0.83 12.14
N ILE A 179 -1.15 2.06 12.37
CA ILE A 179 -1.08 2.63 13.71
C ILE A 179 -2.47 2.84 14.32
N GLU A 180 -3.45 3.28 13.52
CA GLU A 180 -4.84 3.43 13.97
C GLU A 180 -5.56 2.08 14.19
N THR A 181 -5.02 0.98 13.68
CA THR A 181 -5.50 -0.36 14.00
C THR A 181 -4.89 -0.89 15.30
N ALA A 182 -3.60 -0.62 15.52
CA ALA A 182 -2.85 -1.15 16.65
C ALA A 182 -2.89 -0.27 17.91
N VAL A 183 -3.55 0.90 17.84
CA VAL A 183 -3.68 1.80 19.00
C VAL A 183 -4.66 1.23 20.03
N GLY A 184 -4.27 1.28 21.32
CA GLY A 184 -5.12 0.91 22.42
C GLY A 184 -6.05 2.05 22.88
N THR A 185 -6.98 1.75 23.78
CA THR A 185 -7.92 2.73 24.33
C THR A 185 -7.25 3.82 25.18
N ASP A 186 -6.01 3.59 25.60
CA ASP A 186 -5.12 4.55 26.25
C ASP A 186 -4.40 5.47 25.27
N GLY A 187 -4.64 5.31 23.97
CA GLY A 187 -4.03 6.09 22.91
C GLY A 187 -2.57 5.71 22.61
N HIS A 188 -2.04 4.65 23.22
CA HIS A 188 -0.70 4.13 22.96
C HIS A 188 -0.72 3.01 21.92
N LEU A 189 0.32 2.99 21.09
CA LEU A 189 0.52 1.94 20.11
C LEU A 189 0.89 0.64 20.83
N LYS A 190 0.28 -0.47 20.43
CA LYS A 190 0.53 -1.82 20.99
C LYS A 190 1.11 -2.74 19.92
N GLU A 191 1.90 -3.69 20.37
CA GLU A 191 2.35 -4.76 19.50
C GLU A 191 1.15 -5.46 18.87
N PHE A 192 1.27 -5.73 17.59
CA PHE A 192 0.20 -6.34 16.82
C PHE A 192 0.78 -7.26 15.74
N ASP A 193 0.23 -8.44 15.63
CA ASP A 193 0.46 -9.39 14.54
C ASP A 193 -0.89 -9.95 14.13
N GLY A 194 -1.38 -9.57 12.97
CA GLY A 194 -2.71 -9.97 12.54
C GLY A 194 -3.20 -9.26 11.29
N TRP A 195 -4.51 -9.12 11.21
CA TRP A 195 -5.19 -8.61 10.00
C TRP A 195 -5.98 -7.35 10.32
N THR A 196 -6.05 -6.43 9.37
CA THR A 196 -6.90 -5.25 9.43
C THR A 196 -7.75 -5.11 8.17
N ASN A 197 -9.01 -4.76 8.37
CA ASN A 197 -9.92 -4.31 7.32
C ASN A 197 -10.44 -2.90 7.62
N LYS A 198 -9.68 -2.13 8.41
CA LYS A 198 -10.08 -0.78 8.83
C LYS A 198 -10.22 0.12 7.61
N PHE A 199 -11.43 0.68 7.44
CA PHE A 199 -11.73 1.73 6.50
C PHE A 199 -11.85 3.06 7.24
N ILE A 200 -11.02 4.01 6.91
CA ILE A 200 -11.00 5.35 7.52
C ILE A 200 -11.59 6.34 6.52
N PHE A 201 -12.65 7.03 6.94
CA PHE A 201 -13.33 8.08 6.18
C PHE A 201 -13.93 9.12 7.15
N PRO A 202 -14.22 10.35 6.69
CA PRO A 202 -14.78 11.39 7.57
C PRO A 202 -16.18 11.05 8.12
N PRO A 203 -16.48 11.38 9.41
CA PRO A 203 -15.57 11.90 10.41
C PRO A 203 -14.75 10.78 11.07
N TYR A 204 -13.48 11.03 11.39
CA TYR A 204 -12.62 10.09 12.10
C TYR A 204 -11.64 10.84 13.01
N ASP A 205 -11.51 10.40 14.26
CA ASP A 205 -10.58 10.97 15.24
C ASP A 205 -9.29 10.14 15.29
N PHE A 206 -8.19 10.71 14.80
CA PHE A 206 -6.90 10.06 14.79
C PHE A 206 -6.24 10.10 16.17
N SER A 207 -5.62 9.01 16.55
CA SER A 207 -5.14 8.79 17.91
C SER A 207 -3.64 8.92 18.09
N VAL A 208 -2.85 8.73 17.02
CA VAL A 208 -1.39 8.56 17.15
C VAL A 208 -0.63 9.65 16.43
N ALA A 209 -0.78 9.77 15.13
CA ALA A 209 0.00 10.72 14.32
C ALA A 209 -0.64 12.11 14.29
N ASN A 210 0.19 13.15 14.39
CA ASN A 210 -0.19 14.54 14.25
C ASN A 210 0.40 15.22 13.00
N SER A 211 0.98 14.45 12.11
CA SER A 211 1.34 14.85 10.76
C SER A 211 1.40 13.64 9.83
N MET A 212 1.28 13.88 8.53
CA MET A 212 1.24 12.81 7.54
C MET A 212 1.91 13.22 6.24
N VAL A 213 2.77 12.35 5.70
CA VAL A 213 3.26 12.43 4.32
C VAL A 213 2.49 11.44 3.48
N THR A 214 1.93 11.87 2.35
CA THR A 214 1.18 11.01 1.44
C THR A 214 1.28 11.50 -0.01
N ASN A 215 1.14 10.60 -0.98
CA ASN A 215 0.99 10.99 -2.39
C ASN A 215 -0.41 11.56 -2.64
N PHE A 216 -0.59 12.22 -3.80
CA PHE A 216 -1.91 12.52 -4.32
C PHE A 216 -2.58 11.24 -4.83
N HIS A 217 -3.80 10.98 -4.36
CA HIS A 217 -4.56 9.79 -4.67
C HIS A 217 -5.64 10.03 -5.72
N LEU A 218 -6.06 8.96 -6.39
CA LEU A 218 -7.10 9.03 -7.42
C LEU A 218 -8.50 9.19 -6.80
N PRO A 219 -9.45 9.77 -7.55
CA PRO A 219 -10.86 9.82 -7.15
C PRO A 219 -11.41 8.42 -6.85
N LEU A 220 -12.46 8.34 -6.02
CA LEU A 220 -13.12 7.12 -5.59
C LEU A 220 -12.23 6.10 -4.87
N SER A 221 -11.02 6.49 -4.47
CA SER A 221 -10.13 5.62 -3.71
C SER A 221 -10.36 5.73 -2.19
N THR A 222 -10.21 4.61 -1.50
CA THR A 222 -10.24 4.56 -0.03
C THR A 222 -9.10 5.39 0.58
N LEU A 223 -8.02 5.59 -0.17
CA LEU A 223 -6.87 6.38 0.23
C LEU A 223 -7.19 7.89 0.25
N LEU A 224 -7.93 8.39 -0.74
CA LEU A 224 -8.40 9.79 -0.72
C LEU A 224 -9.36 10.04 0.44
N MET A 225 -10.21 9.06 0.77
CA MET A 225 -11.12 9.17 1.93
C MET A 225 -10.34 9.30 3.24
N LEU A 226 -9.28 8.51 3.44
CA LEU A 226 -8.42 8.62 4.61
C LEU A 226 -7.75 10.00 4.70
N VAL A 227 -7.21 10.49 3.57
CA VAL A 227 -6.55 11.80 3.52
C VAL A 227 -7.55 12.92 3.82
N ALA A 228 -8.77 12.84 3.28
CA ALA A 228 -9.83 13.81 3.58
C ALA A 228 -10.30 13.75 5.05
N ALA A 229 -10.30 12.55 5.65
CA ALA A 229 -10.58 12.40 7.07
C ALA A 229 -9.51 13.06 7.95
N TYR A 230 -8.23 12.97 7.53
CA TYR A 230 -7.11 13.50 8.29
C TYR A 230 -6.96 15.02 8.13
N GLY A 231 -6.91 15.53 6.91
CA GLY A 231 -6.64 16.95 6.62
C GLY A 231 -7.90 17.83 6.60
N GLY A 232 -9.09 17.23 6.70
CA GLY A 232 -10.36 17.91 6.46
C GLY A 232 -10.69 18.01 4.96
N TYR A 233 -11.95 17.73 4.61
CA TYR A 233 -12.39 17.64 3.22
C TYR A 233 -12.07 18.91 2.40
N ASP A 234 -12.48 20.07 2.91
CA ASP A 234 -12.37 21.33 2.15
C ASP A 234 -10.90 21.68 1.87
N LEU A 235 -10.03 21.61 2.88
CA LEU A 235 -8.60 21.90 2.72
C LEU A 235 -7.91 20.91 1.79
N VAL A 236 -8.22 19.62 1.91
CA VAL A 236 -7.65 18.59 1.04
C VAL A 236 -8.09 18.81 -0.40
N MET A 237 -9.38 19.11 -0.65
CA MET A 237 -9.87 19.38 -2.02
C MET A 237 -9.29 20.67 -2.60
N GLU A 238 -9.09 21.72 -1.80
CA GLU A 238 -8.40 22.93 -2.22
C GLU A 238 -6.94 22.63 -2.62
N ALA A 239 -6.23 21.82 -1.82
CA ALA A 239 -4.86 21.39 -2.13
C ALA A 239 -4.81 20.57 -3.44
N TYR A 240 -5.77 19.68 -3.68
CA TYR A 240 -5.86 18.90 -4.92
C TYR A 240 -6.14 19.78 -6.14
N HIS A 241 -7.06 20.74 -6.04
CA HIS A 241 -7.33 21.68 -7.14
C HIS A 241 -6.10 22.57 -7.43
N THR A 242 -5.40 23.00 -6.38
CA THR A 242 -4.17 23.78 -6.51
C THR A 242 -3.07 22.94 -7.17
N ALA A 243 -2.89 21.69 -6.73
CA ALA A 243 -1.92 20.77 -7.29
C ALA A 243 -2.16 20.54 -8.80
N LEU A 244 -3.42 20.34 -9.20
CA LEU A 244 -3.79 20.19 -10.62
C LEU A 244 -3.47 21.46 -11.44
N LYS A 245 -3.69 22.64 -10.86
CA LYS A 245 -3.41 23.92 -11.51
C LYS A 245 -1.92 24.20 -11.66
N GLU A 246 -1.12 23.75 -10.71
CA GLU A 246 0.33 23.97 -10.64
C GLU A 246 1.12 22.77 -11.21
N ASP A 247 0.47 21.90 -12.00
CA ASP A 247 1.07 20.76 -12.71
C ASP A 247 1.78 19.72 -11.80
N TYR A 248 1.32 19.56 -10.54
CA TYR A 248 1.78 18.47 -9.69
C TYR A 248 1.36 17.10 -10.27
N ARG A 249 2.20 16.11 -10.06
CA ARG A 249 1.98 14.74 -10.52
C ARG A 249 1.22 13.94 -9.50
N PHE A 250 0.28 13.14 -9.96
CA PHE A 250 -0.59 12.31 -9.13
C PHE A 250 -0.20 10.83 -9.21
N GLY A 251 -0.52 10.08 -8.15
CA GLY A 251 -0.35 8.65 -8.08
C GLY A 251 1.10 8.20 -7.89
N THR A 252 1.40 7.04 -8.44
CA THR A 252 2.75 6.45 -8.40
C THR A 252 3.74 7.27 -9.21
N TYR A 253 4.93 7.48 -8.69
CA TYR A 253 5.95 8.40 -9.21
C TYR A 253 5.48 9.88 -9.25
N GLY A 254 4.34 10.17 -8.62
CA GLY A 254 3.86 11.53 -8.44
C GLY A 254 4.44 12.22 -7.21
N ASP A 255 3.96 13.43 -7.00
CA ASP A 255 4.39 14.28 -5.89
C ASP A 255 3.74 13.87 -4.57
N ALA A 256 4.25 14.40 -3.47
CA ALA A 256 3.71 14.17 -2.13
C ALA A 256 3.20 15.45 -1.48
N MET A 257 2.28 15.26 -0.55
CA MET A 257 1.82 16.27 0.39
C MET A 257 2.35 15.97 1.79
N LEU A 258 2.72 17.02 2.52
CA LEU A 258 2.88 17.00 3.97
C LEU A 258 1.65 17.68 4.58
N ILE A 259 0.87 16.96 5.36
CA ILE A 259 -0.29 17.46 6.08
C ILE A 259 0.11 17.57 7.54
N LEU A 260 0.00 18.77 8.08
CA LEU A 260 0.29 19.09 9.48
C LEU A 260 -1.03 19.22 10.22
N ASP A 261 -1.06 18.71 11.46
CA ASP A 261 -2.16 19.02 12.38
C ASP A 261 -2.17 20.52 12.68
N LYS A 262 -3.37 21.04 12.98
CA LYS A 262 -3.59 22.47 13.25
C LYS A 262 -3.14 22.84 14.64
#